data_efbebd47d3573d4f58ff0fa6e6933871
#
_entry.id   efbebd47d3573d4f58ff0fa6e6933871
#
_cell.length_a   1.000
_cell.length_b   1.000
_cell.length_c   1.000
_cell.angle_alpha   90.00
_cell.angle_beta   90.00
_cell.angle_gamma   90.00
#
_symmetry.space_group_name_H-M   'P 1'
#
loop_
_entity.id
_entity.type
_entity.pdbx_description
1 polymer ?
#
loop_
_entity_poly.entity_id
_entity_poly.type
_entity_poly.pdbx_seq_one_letter_code
_entity_poly.pdbx_strand_id
1 'polypeptide(L)'
;MSNIVSYLFETKAIKFCEENKPFFLTSGMISPYFVNTHFLYGNEKEATEFLSYINTLLEDRVNLPKKVFDKVLVQYKNNAIFKYTIDTMIKAITDNVDVNEIDYISGGERRDWYFSNMIAYLLKKPHLTLFKDMEAFVSPYDFFSTEKITDIEGKTVLNASDLVTAASNYVRSWIPAVKNLNGKLLWTCYVVDRKQGGTEVLEKEGIKTIPLALVDNTLFEKAFELGIINQGQLEMLKGFYHDPYTAMREFLINHPEFIENALKSTDERTQKRVKLLVDGNLYNLT
;
A
#
# COMPACT_ATOMS: atom_id res chain seq x y z
N MET A 1 1.62 -19.50 11.51
CA MET A 1 1.18 -18.72 10.33
C MET A 1 0.96 -17.30 10.79
N SER A 2 1.47 -16.26 10.10
CA SER A 2 1.14 -14.92 10.53
C SER A 2 -0.33 -14.68 10.21
N ASN A 3 -1.14 -14.30 11.20
CA ASN A 3 -2.56 -13.98 10.99
C ASN A 3 -2.75 -12.82 9.98
N ILE A 4 -1.69 -12.05 9.69
CA ILE A 4 -1.77 -10.95 8.72
C ILE A 4 -2.15 -11.45 7.32
N VAL A 5 -1.63 -12.59 6.86
CA VAL A 5 -1.98 -13.19 5.57
C VAL A 5 -3.46 -13.61 5.54
N SER A 6 -3.95 -14.22 6.63
CA SER A 6 -5.36 -14.58 6.75
C SER A 6 -6.27 -13.34 6.67
N TYR A 7 -5.89 -12.25 7.34
CA TYR A 7 -6.65 -11.01 7.30
C TYR A 7 -6.57 -10.28 5.94
N LEU A 8 -5.44 -10.39 5.23
CA LEU A 8 -5.35 -9.90 3.85
C LEU A 8 -6.37 -10.57 2.92
N PHE A 9 -6.64 -11.86 3.12
CA PHE A 9 -7.66 -12.59 2.36
C PHE A 9 -9.08 -12.29 2.87
N GLU A 10 -9.31 -12.33 4.18
CA GLU A 10 -10.62 -12.10 4.80
C GLU A 10 -11.20 -10.74 4.43
N THR A 11 -10.39 -9.68 4.52
CA THR A 11 -10.79 -8.31 4.17
C THR A 11 -10.80 -8.04 2.66
N LYS A 12 -10.37 -9.01 1.85
CA LYS A 12 -10.10 -8.83 0.41
C LYS A 12 -9.06 -7.74 0.12
N ALA A 13 -8.19 -7.46 1.09
CA ALA A 13 -7.03 -6.58 0.88
C ALA A 13 -6.09 -7.13 -0.21
N ILE A 14 -6.03 -8.47 -0.35
CA ILE A 14 -5.56 -9.14 -1.56
C ILE A 14 -6.77 -9.84 -2.18
N LYS A 15 -7.07 -9.49 -3.43
CA LYS A 15 -8.17 -10.08 -4.20
C LYS A 15 -7.61 -10.69 -5.47
N PHE A 16 -7.86 -11.98 -5.66
CA PHE A 16 -7.53 -12.69 -6.88
C PHE A 16 -8.66 -12.57 -7.91
N CYS A 17 -8.31 -12.58 -9.18
CA CYS A 17 -9.31 -12.59 -10.24
C CYS A 17 -10.02 -13.95 -10.30
N GLU A 18 -11.20 -13.98 -10.90
CA GLU A 18 -11.80 -15.23 -11.34
C GLU A 18 -10.94 -15.84 -12.46
N GLU A 19 -11.05 -17.13 -12.65
CA GLU A 19 -10.33 -17.82 -13.71
C GLU A 19 -10.60 -17.15 -15.08
N ASN A 20 -9.53 -16.88 -15.80
CA ASN A 20 -9.54 -16.20 -17.10
C ASN A 20 -10.16 -14.79 -17.12
N LYS A 21 -10.25 -14.10 -15.95
CA LYS A 21 -10.78 -12.74 -15.85
C LYS A 21 -9.82 -11.80 -15.10
N PRO A 22 -8.58 -11.61 -15.55
CA PRO A 22 -7.64 -10.69 -14.90
C PRO A 22 -8.20 -9.27 -14.86
N PHE A 23 -7.72 -8.51 -13.89
CA PHE A 23 -8.15 -7.13 -13.68
C PHE A 23 -7.39 -6.15 -14.57
N PHE A 24 -8.08 -5.16 -15.12
CA PHE A 24 -7.41 -4.02 -15.75
C PHE A 24 -6.87 -3.04 -14.69
N LEU A 25 -5.60 -2.73 -14.77
CA LEU A 25 -4.94 -1.70 -13.96
C LEU A 25 -5.18 -0.30 -14.54
N THR A 26 -4.89 0.75 -13.77
CA THR A 26 -5.02 2.15 -14.23
C THR A 26 -4.08 2.49 -15.39
N SER A 27 -2.99 1.76 -15.54
CA SER A 27 -2.04 1.87 -16.66
C SER A 27 -2.55 1.24 -17.98
N GLY A 28 -3.67 0.50 -17.96
CA GLY A 28 -4.12 -0.34 -19.06
C GLY A 28 -3.54 -1.76 -19.04
N MET A 29 -2.48 -2.01 -18.27
CA MET A 29 -1.97 -3.37 -18.06
C MET A 29 -3.00 -4.24 -17.32
N ILE A 30 -2.86 -5.56 -17.40
CA ILE A 30 -3.72 -6.50 -16.67
C ILE A 30 -2.97 -7.25 -15.58
N SER A 31 -3.68 -7.68 -14.55
CA SER A 31 -3.10 -8.38 -13.39
C SER A 31 -4.07 -9.42 -12.85
N PRO A 32 -3.62 -10.61 -12.45
CA PRO A 32 -4.48 -11.62 -11.84
C PRO A 32 -4.85 -11.31 -10.38
N TYR A 33 -4.32 -10.25 -9.79
CA TYR A 33 -4.65 -9.85 -8.42
C TYR A 33 -4.59 -8.33 -8.21
N PHE A 34 -5.33 -7.87 -7.20
CA PHE A 34 -5.22 -6.53 -6.62
C PHE A 34 -4.71 -6.57 -5.18
N VAL A 35 -4.01 -5.52 -4.77
CA VAL A 35 -3.64 -5.28 -3.38
C VAL A 35 -4.17 -3.93 -2.93
N ASN A 36 -5.03 -3.95 -1.93
CA ASN A 36 -5.66 -2.79 -1.30
C ASN A 36 -5.51 -2.89 0.22
N THR A 37 -4.29 -2.80 0.70
CA THR A 37 -3.89 -3.02 2.10
C THR A 37 -4.70 -2.21 3.10
N HIS A 38 -5.18 -1.03 2.70
CA HIS A 38 -6.03 -0.18 3.55
C HIS A 38 -7.37 -0.84 3.92
N PHE A 39 -7.80 -1.94 3.24
CA PHE A 39 -8.98 -2.71 3.66
C PHE A 39 -8.79 -3.40 5.02
N LEU A 40 -7.56 -3.56 5.48
CA LEU A 40 -7.25 -3.99 6.86
C LEU A 40 -7.72 -2.99 7.93
N TYR A 41 -8.16 -1.80 7.53
CA TYR A 41 -8.87 -0.86 8.43
C TYR A 41 -10.16 -1.47 9.01
N GLY A 42 -10.73 -2.45 8.32
CA GLY A 42 -11.90 -3.21 8.73
C GLY A 42 -12.41 -4.08 7.59
N ASN A 43 -12.84 -3.43 6.51
CA ASN A 43 -13.29 -4.06 5.27
C ASN A 43 -13.24 -3.03 4.12
N GLU A 44 -13.55 -3.46 2.91
CA GLU A 44 -13.55 -2.60 1.72
C GLU A 44 -14.44 -1.35 1.88
N LYS A 45 -15.64 -1.51 2.44
CA LYS A 45 -16.61 -0.41 2.60
C LYS A 45 -16.08 0.63 3.58
N GLU A 46 -15.74 0.22 4.79
CA GLU A 46 -15.22 1.12 5.84
C GLU A 46 -13.94 1.84 5.40
N ALA A 47 -13.03 1.12 4.78
CA ALA A 47 -11.79 1.70 4.27
C ALA A 47 -12.03 2.71 3.15
N THR A 48 -12.97 2.43 2.23
CA THR A 48 -13.32 3.34 1.13
C THR A 48 -14.03 4.60 1.65
N GLU A 49 -14.95 4.45 2.59
CA GLU A 49 -15.62 5.58 3.26
C GLU A 49 -14.59 6.46 4.00
N PHE A 50 -13.65 5.84 4.71
CA PHE A 50 -12.60 6.58 5.40
C PHE A 50 -11.65 7.28 4.41
N LEU A 51 -11.27 6.64 3.29
CA LEU A 51 -10.48 7.31 2.25
C LEU A 51 -11.22 8.50 1.65
N SER A 52 -12.52 8.37 1.44
CA SER A 52 -13.37 9.47 0.97
C SER A 52 -13.40 10.62 1.99
N TYR A 53 -13.52 10.31 3.27
CA TYR A 53 -13.43 11.29 4.34
C TYR A 53 -12.07 12.02 4.36
N ILE A 54 -10.94 11.28 4.27
CA ILE A 54 -9.60 11.90 4.17
C ILE A 54 -9.52 12.86 2.98
N ASN A 55 -10.12 12.49 1.83
CA ASN A 55 -10.14 13.36 0.64
C ASN A 55 -10.83 14.70 0.89
N THR A 56 -11.86 14.76 1.74
CA THR A 56 -12.53 16.03 2.09
C THR A 56 -11.69 16.93 2.99
N LEU A 57 -10.62 16.40 3.57
CA LEU A 57 -9.74 17.12 4.51
C LEU A 57 -8.45 17.64 3.88
N LEU A 58 -8.13 17.30 2.65
CA LEU A 58 -6.81 17.55 2.04
C LEU A 58 -6.42 19.04 2.00
N GLU A 59 -7.39 19.93 1.93
CA GLU A 59 -7.17 21.39 1.95
C GLU A 59 -6.99 21.94 3.38
N ASP A 60 -7.45 21.19 4.40
CA ASP A 60 -7.36 21.59 5.82
C ASP A 60 -6.18 20.89 6.51
N ARG A 61 -4.97 21.12 5.99
CA ARG A 61 -3.74 20.40 6.34
C ARG A 61 -3.36 20.48 7.82
N VAL A 62 -3.75 21.56 8.52
CA VAL A 62 -3.47 21.73 9.94
C VAL A 62 -4.38 20.83 10.80
N ASN A 63 -5.66 20.70 10.45
CA ASN A 63 -6.59 19.90 11.23
C ASN A 63 -6.69 18.44 10.75
N LEU A 64 -6.23 18.14 9.51
CA LEU A 64 -6.30 16.80 8.93
C LEU A 64 -5.65 15.74 9.82
N PRO A 65 -4.40 15.90 10.34
CA PRO A 65 -3.74 14.85 11.10
C PRO A 65 -4.54 14.44 12.33
N LYS A 66 -5.08 15.42 13.09
CA LYS A 66 -5.92 15.17 14.27
C LYS A 66 -7.22 14.45 13.91
N LYS A 67 -7.91 14.91 12.85
CA LYS A 67 -9.18 14.31 12.41
C LYS A 67 -8.99 12.87 11.91
N VAL A 68 -7.88 12.58 11.22
CA VAL A 68 -7.51 11.23 10.79
C VAL A 68 -7.16 10.37 12.01
N PHE A 69 -6.32 10.88 12.92
CA PHE A 69 -5.95 10.19 14.15
C PHE A 69 -7.17 9.77 14.97
N ASP A 70 -8.13 10.67 15.18
CA ASP A 70 -9.33 10.35 15.96
C ASP A 70 -10.11 9.18 15.38
N LYS A 71 -10.21 9.10 14.05
CA LYS A 71 -10.88 7.98 13.36
C LYS A 71 -10.11 6.67 13.50
N VAL A 72 -8.78 6.69 13.27
CA VAL A 72 -7.98 5.45 13.37
C VAL A 72 -7.86 4.98 14.82
N LEU A 73 -7.87 5.89 15.81
CA LEU A 73 -7.90 5.51 17.23
C LEU A 73 -9.20 4.80 17.63
N VAL A 74 -10.34 5.27 17.13
CA VAL A 74 -11.64 4.61 17.33
C VAL A 74 -11.61 3.22 16.67
N GLN A 75 -11.12 3.13 15.45
CA GLN A 75 -11.03 1.87 14.72
C GLN A 75 -10.07 0.88 15.40
N TYR A 76 -8.92 1.34 15.86
CA TYR A 76 -7.97 0.51 16.62
C TYR A 76 -8.59 -0.11 17.88
N LYS A 77 -9.46 0.65 18.57
CA LYS A 77 -10.14 0.16 19.79
C LYS A 77 -11.26 -0.84 19.49
N ASN A 78 -11.92 -0.72 18.33
CA ASN A 78 -13.17 -1.42 18.06
C ASN A 78 -13.05 -2.53 16.99
N ASN A 79 -11.98 -2.55 16.17
CA ASN A 79 -11.81 -3.53 15.11
C ASN A 79 -10.59 -4.42 15.37
N ALA A 80 -10.83 -5.72 15.54
CA ALA A 80 -9.78 -6.68 15.89
C ALA A 80 -8.73 -6.85 14.77
N ILE A 81 -9.14 -6.78 13.50
CA ILE A 81 -8.24 -6.91 12.34
C ILE A 81 -7.29 -5.71 12.28
N PHE A 82 -7.85 -4.51 12.36
CA PHE A 82 -7.05 -3.28 12.34
C PHE A 82 -6.10 -3.22 13.52
N LYS A 83 -6.61 -3.54 14.73
CA LYS A 83 -5.78 -3.62 15.93
C LYS A 83 -4.62 -4.61 15.74
N TYR A 84 -4.90 -5.82 15.29
CA TYR A 84 -3.88 -6.84 15.04
C TYR A 84 -2.84 -6.37 14.01
N THR A 85 -3.27 -5.70 12.95
CA THR A 85 -2.37 -5.17 11.92
C THR A 85 -1.40 -4.15 12.52
N ILE A 86 -1.91 -3.18 13.27
CA ILE A 86 -1.09 -2.16 13.95
C ILE A 86 -0.13 -2.80 14.95
N ASP A 87 -0.63 -3.69 15.82
CA ASP A 87 0.20 -4.37 16.82
C ASP A 87 1.32 -5.20 16.17
N THR A 88 1.04 -5.82 15.00
CA THR A 88 2.04 -6.57 14.22
C THR A 88 3.09 -5.64 13.61
N MET A 89 2.68 -4.45 13.10
CA MET A 89 3.63 -3.45 12.62
C MET A 89 4.53 -2.94 13.75
N ILE A 90 3.96 -2.63 14.90
CA ILE A 90 4.73 -2.22 16.09
C ILE A 90 5.76 -3.29 16.47
N LYS A 91 5.33 -4.55 16.55
CA LYS A 91 6.23 -5.66 16.86
C LYS A 91 7.35 -5.76 15.83
N ALA A 92 7.03 -5.71 14.54
CA ALA A 92 8.04 -5.76 13.48
C ALA A 92 9.04 -4.59 13.57
N ILE A 93 8.57 -3.39 13.90
CA ILE A 93 9.45 -2.24 14.12
C ILE A 93 10.37 -2.48 15.31
N THR A 94 9.83 -2.85 16.47
CA THR A 94 10.60 -3.03 17.71
C THR A 94 11.58 -4.22 17.65
N ASP A 95 11.26 -5.23 16.86
CA ASP A 95 12.17 -6.38 16.63
C ASP A 95 13.36 -6.02 15.71
N ASN A 96 13.26 -4.96 14.92
CA ASN A 96 14.21 -4.61 13.85
C ASN A 96 14.96 -3.29 14.05
N VAL A 97 14.42 -2.40 14.88
CA VAL A 97 14.93 -1.04 15.10
C VAL A 97 14.88 -0.71 16.58
N ASP A 98 15.95 -0.11 17.13
CA ASP A 98 15.87 0.52 18.45
C ASP A 98 14.94 1.75 18.34
N VAL A 99 13.82 1.71 19.04
CA VAL A 99 12.84 2.80 19.04
C VAL A 99 13.45 4.12 19.50
N ASN A 100 14.50 4.09 20.32
CA ASN A 100 15.19 5.31 20.78
C ASN A 100 15.93 6.03 19.64
N GLU A 101 16.31 5.33 18.58
CA GLU A 101 16.94 5.89 17.39
C GLU A 101 15.93 6.57 16.44
N ILE A 102 14.63 6.39 16.66
CA ILE A 102 13.57 7.00 15.83
C ILE A 102 13.16 8.33 16.46
N ASP A 103 13.39 9.44 15.76
CA ASP A 103 12.91 10.75 16.19
C ASP A 103 11.44 10.98 15.75
N TYR A 104 11.08 10.58 14.53
CA TYR A 104 9.74 10.78 13.95
C TYR A 104 9.21 9.52 13.27
N ILE A 105 7.89 9.31 13.38
CA ILE A 105 7.16 8.40 12.49
C ILE A 105 6.54 9.22 11.38
N SER A 106 6.69 8.82 10.12
CA SER A 106 6.04 9.48 9.00
C SER A 106 5.04 8.60 8.29
N GLY A 107 4.11 9.22 7.60
CA GLY A 107 3.20 8.58 6.65
C GLY A 107 2.91 9.51 5.48
N GLY A 108 2.88 8.94 4.28
CA GLY A 108 2.62 9.67 3.04
C GLY A 108 1.14 9.69 2.66
N GLU A 109 0.76 10.70 1.89
CA GLU A 109 -0.60 10.89 1.40
C GLU A 109 -1.05 9.72 0.51
N ARG A 110 -2.10 9.01 0.84
CA ARG A 110 -3.15 9.17 1.89
C ARG A 110 -3.29 7.90 2.71
N ARG A 111 -2.96 6.72 2.10
CA ARG A 111 -3.22 5.40 2.68
C ARG A 111 -2.28 5.06 3.83
N ASP A 112 -1.06 5.59 3.80
CA ASP A 112 -0.10 5.39 4.88
C ASP A 112 -0.65 5.94 6.21
N TRP A 113 -1.45 7.02 6.18
CA TRP A 113 -2.00 7.64 7.37
C TRP A 113 -2.96 6.75 8.16
N TYR A 114 -3.52 5.69 7.52
CA TYR A 114 -4.30 4.67 8.24
C TYR A 114 -3.45 3.98 9.31
N PHE A 115 -2.17 3.79 9.05
CA PHE A 115 -1.26 3.02 9.89
C PHE A 115 -0.32 3.92 10.69
N SER A 116 0.32 4.88 10.04
CA SER A 116 1.39 5.71 10.62
C SER A 116 0.95 6.50 11.84
N ASN A 117 -0.29 7.02 11.85
CA ASN A 117 -0.81 7.77 13.00
C ASN A 117 -0.88 6.92 14.27
N MET A 118 -1.36 5.67 14.15
CA MET A 118 -1.43 4.77 15.31
C MET A 118 -0.05 4.29 15.76
N ILE A 119 0.88 4.09 14.82
CA ILE A 119 2.25 3.72 15.15
C ILE A 119 2.94 4.85 15.90
N ALA A 120 2.79 6.09 15.45
CA ALA A 120 3.30 7.28 16.15
C ALA A 120 2.75 7.37 17.60
N TYR A 121 1.43 7.22 17.74
CA TYR A 121 0.77 7.24 19.03
C TYR A 121 1.29 6.17 20.00
N LEU A 122 1.37 4.92 19.54
CA LEU A 122 1.76 3.77 20.38
C LEU A 122 3.24 3.78 20.74
N LEU A 123 4.11 4.22 19.81
CA LEU A 123 5.54 4.40 20.07
C LEU A 123 5.88 5.71 20.79
N LYS A 124 4.89 6.57 21.04
CA LYS A 124 5.05 7.91 21.65
C LYS A 124 6.07 8.78 20.90
N LYS A 125 6.03 8.73 19.56
CA LYS A 125 6.89 9.52 18.68
C LYS A 125 6.05 10.58 17.95
N PRO A 126 6.57 11.80 17.73
CA PRO A 126 5.87 12.77 16.90
C PRO A 126 5.67 12.22 15.48
N HIS A 127 4.57 12.64 14.86
CA HIS A 127 4.17 12.20 13.52
C HIS A 127 4.46 13.27 12.48
N LEU A 128 5.11 12.90 11.37
CA LEU A 128 5.25 13.71 10.17
C LEU A 128 4.22 13.28 9.13
N THR A 129 3.22 14.12 8.91
CA THR A 129 2.24 13.96 7.86
C THR A 129 2.81 14.52 6.55
N LEU A 130 3.16 13.64 5.61
CA LEU A 130 3.79 14.01 4.34
C LEU A 130 2.75 14.10 3.22
N PHE A 131 2.74 15.21 2.48
CA PHE A 131 1.90 15.43 1.32
C PHE A 131 2.66 15.16 0.01
N LYS A 132 1.94 14.90 -1.08
CA LYS A 132 2.55 14.59 -2.39
C LYS A 132 3.34 15.75 -3.01
N ASP A 133 3.01 16.96 -2.64
CA ASP A 133 3.74 18.18 -3.00
C ASP A 133 4.98 18.44 -2.13
N MET A 134 5.33 17.45 -1.29
CA MET A 134 6.46 17.46 -0.37
C MET A 134 6.31 18.41 0.83
N GLU A 135 5.15 19.02 1.04
CA GLU A 135 4.87 19.69 2.30
C GLU A 135 4.76 18.69 3.45
N ALA A 136 5.20 19.11 4.62
CA ALA A 136 5.15 18.30 5.83
C ALA A 136 4.57 19.08 7.01
N PHE A 137 3.80 18.34 7.81
CA PHE A 137 3.21 18.85 9.04
C PHE A 137 3.61 17.93 10.19
N VAL A 138 3.97 18.50 11.32
CA VAL A 138 4.32 17.77 12.53
C VAL A 138 3.19 17.83 13.54
N SER A 139 2.90 16.69 14.15
CA SER A 139 2.02 16.58 15.32
C SER A 139 2.77 15.85 16.43
N PRO A 140 2.61 16.21 17.71
CA PRO A 140 3.05 15.36 18.80
C PRO A 140 2.32 14.01 18.73
N TYR A 141 2.81 13.00 19.46
CA TYR A 141 2.30 11.64 19.39
C TYR A 141 0.79 11.50 19.67
N ASP A 142 0.21 12.39 20.45
CA ASP A 142 -1.22 12.42 20.81
C ASP A 142 -2.07 13.33 19.91
N PHE A 143 -1.44 13.98 18.93
CA PHE A 143 -2.08 14.80 17.90
C PHE A 143 -2.90 15.99 18.47
N PHE A 144 -2.56 16.51 19.64
CA PHE A 144 -3.30 17.65 20.22
C PHE A 144 -3.06 18.96 19.45
N SER A 145 -1.97 19.07 18.72
CA SER A 145 -1.63 20.20 17.85
C SER A 145 -1.00 19.72 16.54
N THR A 146 -1.01 20.57 15.54
CA THR A 146 -0.32 20.31 14.27
C THR A 146 0.18 21.63 13.71
N GLU A 147 1.40 21.64 13.23
CA GLU A 147 2.00 22.81 12.58
C GLU A 147 2.79 22.39 11.33
N LYS A 148 2.89 23.32 10.38
CA LYS A 148 3.75 23.12 9.21
C LYS A 148 5.20 23.18 9.67
N ILE A 149 6.02 22.21 9.23
CA ILE A 149 7.43 22.15 9.57
C ILE A 149 8.30 22.34 8.34
N THR A 150 9.42 23.01 8.51
CA THR A 150 10.39 23.31 7.43
C THR A 150 11.79 22.80 7.72
N ASP A 151 12.04 22.28 8.92
CA ASP A 151 13.36 21.78 9.32
C ASP A 151 13.24 20.75 10.44
N ILE A 152 13.97 19.64 10.29
CA ILE A 152 14.18 18.58 11.28
C ILE A 152 15.67 18.17 11.26
N GLU A 153 16.58 19.14 11.22
CA GLU A 153 18.01 18.92 11.00
C GLU A 153 18.58 17.73 11.78
N GLY A 154 19.16 16.79 11.04
CA GLY A 154 19.83 15.61 11.56
C GLY A 154 18.94 14.53 12.15
N LYS A 155 17.62 14.78 12.26
CA LYS A 155 16.64 13.85 12.83
C LYS A 155 16.38 12.64 11.96
N THR A 156 16.08 11.51 12.60
CA THR A 156 15.84 10.24 11.95
C THR A 156 14.33 9.97 11.85
N VAL A 157 13.93 9.42 10.71
CA VAL A 157 12.52 9.15 10.39
C VAL A 157 12.33 7.68 10.03
N LEU A 158 11.30 7.05 10.61
CA LEU A 158 10.74 5.79 10.16
C LEU A 158 9.42 6.09 9.44
N ASN A 159 9.32 5.68 8.17
CA ASN A 159 8.04 5.74 7.44
C ASN A 159 7.21 4.49 7.71
N ALA A 160 5.92 4.66 7.97
CA ALA A 160 4.96 3.56 8.08
C ALA A 160 3.95 3.65 6.94
N SER A 161 3.95 2.64 6.06
CA SER A 161 3.22 2.65 4.79
C SER A 161 2.24 1.49 4.67
N ASP A 162 1.31 1.59 3.73
CA ASP A 162 0.36 0.54 3.41
C ASP A 162 1.01 -0.57 2.58
N LEU A 163 1.70 -0.22 1.50
CA LEU A 163 2.36 -1.19 0.62
C LEU A 163 3.53 -0.56 -0.17
N VAL A 164 4.45 -1.43 -0.58
CA VAL A 164 5.51 -1.10 -1.53
C VAL A 164 5.32 -1.91 -2.81
N THR A 165 5.37 -1.21 -3.96
CA THR A 165 5.36 -1.81 -5.32
C THR A 165 6.72 -1.57 -5.97
N ALA A 166 6.87 -0.47 -6.72
CA ALA A 166 8.12 0.00 -7.32
C ALA A 166 8.70 1.23 -6.57
N ALA A 167 8.26 1.49 -5.36
CA ALA A 167 8.65 2.63 -4.51
C ALA A 167 8.50 4.02 -5.17
N SER A 168 7.65 4.18 -6.18
CA SER A 168 7.55 5.43 -6.96
C SER A 168 7.17 6.66 -6.11
N ASN A 169 6.31 6.50 -5.09
CA ASN A 169 5.95 7.61 -4.19
C ASN A 169 7.12 7.96 -3.27
N TYR A 170 7.92 6.98 -2.85
CA TYR A 170 9.11 7.22 -2.04
C TYR A 170 10.12 8.08 -2.81
N VAL A 171 10.46 7.66 -4.02
CA VAL A 171 11.45 8.36 -4.86
C VAL A 171 10.97 9.75 -5.25
N ARG A 172 9.69 9.91 -5.60
CA ARG A 172 9.16 11.19 -6.08
C ARG A 172 8.80 12.17 -4.98
N SER A 173 8.43 11.67 -3.79
CA SER A 173 7.84 12.54 -2.76
C SER A 173 8.42 12.29 -1.36
N TRP A 174 8.38 11.06 -0.80
CA TRP A 174 8.65 10.87 0.62
C TRP A 174 10.14 11.07 0.97
N ILE A 175 11.05 10.50 0.18
CA ILE A 175 12.49 10.69 0.36
C ILE A 175 12.87 12.16 0.15
N PRO A 176 12.46 12.83 -0.96
CA PRO A 176 12.72 14.26 -1.12
C PRO A 176 12.12 15.13 -0.02
N ALA A 177 10.88 14.84 0.44
CA ALA A 177 10.25 15.61 1.50
C ALA A 177 11.07 15.59 2.78
N VAL A 178 11.52 14.41 3.23
CA VAL A 178 12.37 14.28 4.43
C VAL A 178 13.75 14.91 4.21
N LYS A 179 14.35 14.76 3.04
CA LYS A 179 15.63 15.40 2.69
C LYS A 179 15.52 16.95 2.69
N ASN A 180 14.44 17.50 2.16
CA ASN A 180 14.17 18.94 2.15
C ASN A 180 14.01 19.53 3.56
N LEU A 181 13.64 18.71 4.53
CA LEU A 181 13.59 19.06 5.93
C LEU A 181 14.95 18.85 6.65
N ASN A 182 16.03 18.54 5.95
CA ASN A 182 17.33 18.17 6.51
C ASN A 182 17.30 16.92 7.41
N GLY A 183 16.27 16.08 7.28
CA GLY A 183 16.10 14.83 8.01
C GLY A 183 16.67 13.62 7.26
N LYS A 184 16.64 12.46 7.94
CA LYS A 184 17.15 11.19 7.42
C LYS A 184 16.04 10.14 7.48
N LEU A 185 15.52 9.70 6.33
CA LEU A 185 14.63 8.55 6.24
C LEU A 185 15.47 7.28 6.26
N LEU A 186 15.51 6.57 7.39
CA LEU A 186 16.39 5.41 7.58
C LEU A 186 15.65 4.07 7.53
N TRP A 187 14.37 4.06 7.86
CA TRP A 187 13.58 2.84 7.92
C TRP A 187 12.21 3.04 7.30
N THR A 188 11.67 1.96 6.77
CA THR A 188 10.27 1.90 6.39
C THR A 188 9.66 0.56 6.78
N CYS A 189 8.52 0.62 7.51
CA CYS A 189 7.69 -0.55 7.80
C CYS A 189 6.42 -0.47 6.97
N TYR A 190 6.08 -1.55 6.28
CA TYR A 190 4.88 -1.59 5.44
C TYR A 190 4.21 -2.96 5.48
N VAL A 191 2.89 -2.96 5.26
CA VAL A 191 2.10 -4.18 5.42
C VAL A 191 2.41 -5.19 4.32
N VAL A 192 2.48 -4.75 3.05
CA VAL A 192 2.69 -5.66 1.91
C VAL A 192 3.82 -5.20 1.01
N ASP A 193 4.75 -6.11 0.70
CA ASP A 193 5.67 -5.99 -0.42
C ASP A 193 5.09 -6.74 -1.63
N ARG A 194 4.89 -6.04 -2.74
CA ARG A 194 4.45 -6.66 -3.99
C ARG A 194 5.57 -7.34 -4.76
N LYS A 195 6.80 -7.30 -4.28
CA LYS A 195 7.99 -7.88 -4.92
C LYS A 195 8.18 -7.42 -6.37
N GLN A 196 7.98 -6.13 -6.61
CA GLN A 196 8.11 -5.51 -7.94
C GLN A 196 9.25 -4.47 -7.97
N GLY A 197 10.35 -4.75 -7.29
CA GLY A 197 11.59 -3.97 -7.32
C GLY A 197 11.64 -2.78 -6.35
N GLY A 198 10.58 -2.52 -5.58
CA GLY A 198 10.54 -1.36 -4.69
C GLY A 198 11.46 -1.48 -3.49
N THR A 199 11.58 -2.67 -2.90
CA THR A 199 12.51 -2.93 -1.79
C THR A 199 13.94 -2.65 -2.21
N GLU A 200 14.37 -3.13 -3.36
CA GLU A 200 15.72 -2.93 -3.90
C GLU A 200 16.01 -1.45 -4.17
N VAL A 201 15.01 -0.68 -4.58
CA VAL A 201 15.13 0.78 -4.76
C VAL A 201 15.33 1.47 -3.41
N LEU A 202 14.55 1.10 -2.40
CA LEU A 202 14.66 1.68 -1.05
C LEU A 202 15.99 1.34 -0.38
N GLU A 203 16.46 0.11 -0.52
CA GLU A 203 17.76 -0.33 0.02
C GLU A 203 18.94 0.40 -0.63
N LYS A 204 18.88 0.71 -1.94
CA LYS A 204 19.87 1.54 -2.64
C LYS A 204 19.89 3.00 -2.12
N GLU A 205 18.76 3.50 -1.64
CA GLU A 205 18.69 4.81 -0.96
C GLU A 205 19.15 4.75 0.52
N GLY A 206 19.60 3.58 1.00
CA GLY A 206 20.05 3.36 2.37
C GLY A 206 18.92 3.20 3.38
N ILE A 207 17.71 2.89 2.92
CA ILE A 207 16.52 2.72 3.76
C ILE A 207 16.33 1.25 4.07
N LYS A 208 16.39 0.86 5.35
CA LYS A 208 16.07 -0.50 5.78
C LYS A 208 14.57 -0.75 5.67
N THR A 209 14.19 -1.84 5.02
CA THR A 209 12.79 -2.22 4.78
C THR A 209 12.31 -3.28 5.76
N ILE A 210 11.06 -3.18 6.21
CA ILE A 210 10.45 -4.08 7.20
C ILE A 210 9.04 -4.45 6.70
N PRO A 211 8.90 -5.39 5.75
CA PRO A 211 7.61 -5.89 5.27
C PRO A 211 6.97 -6.85 6.26
N LEU A 212 5.63 -6.83 6.39
CA LEU A 212 4.90 -7.85 7.17
C LEU A 212 4.52 -9.05 6.32
N ALA A 213 4.21 -8.85 5.05
CA ALA A 213 3.84 -9.91 4.11
C ALA A 213 4.45 -9.64 2.73
N LEU A 214 4.78 -10.71 2.03
CA LEU A 214 5.28 -10.68 0.66
C LEU A 214 4.21 -11.23 -0.29
N VAL A 215 4.03 -10.60 -1.46
CA VAL A 215 3.24 -11.19 -2.53
C VAL A 215 4.19 -12.02 -3.40
N ASP A 216 4.27 -13.29 -3.08
CA ASP A 216 5.15 -14.27 -3.70
C ASP A 216 4.45 -15.64 -3.85
N ASN A 217 5.18 -16.62 -4.36
CA ASN A 217 4.66 -17.98 -4.55
C ASN A 217 4.16 -18.61 -3.24
N THR A 218 4.79 -18.30 -2.10
CA THR A 218 4.38 -18.85 -0.79
C THR A 218 2.99 -18.35 -0.40
N LEU A 219 2.70 -17.08 -0.67
CA LEU A 219 1.37 -16.49 -0.44
C LEU A 219 0.32 -17.11 -1.37
N PHE A 220 0.65 -17.35 -2.64
CA PHE A 220 -0.27 -17.97 -3.60
C PHE A 220 -0.55 -19.42 -3.27
N GLU A 221 0.48 -20.20 -2.89
CA GLU A 221 0.32 -21.56 -2.42
C GLU A 221 -0.56 -21.63 -1.18
N LYS A 222 -0.41 -20.66 -0.29
CA LYS A 222 -1.27 -20.56 0.89
C LYS A 222 -2.72 -20.24 0.54
N ALA A 223 -2.97 -19.38 -0.43
CA ALA A 223 -4.32 -19.11 -0.91
C ALA A 223 -4.96 -20.37 -1.54
N PHE A 224 -4.17 -21.17 -2.26
CA PHE A 224 -4.60 -22.44 -2.82
C PHE A 224 -4.91 -23.49 -1.73
N GLU A 225 -4.01 -23.69 -0.75
CA GLU A 225 -4.23 -24.57 0.39
C GLU A 225 -5.51 -24.24 1.18
N LEU A 226 -5.87 -22.96 1.25
CA LEU A 226 -7.08 -22.50 1.94
C LEU A 226 -8.33 -22.56 1.05
N GLY A 227 -8.20 -23.03 -0.20
CA GLY A 227 -9.33 -23.11 -1.15
C GLY A 227 -9.85 -21.73 -1.63
N ILE A 228 -9.04 -20.68 -1.47
CA ILE A 228 -9.39 -19.31 -1.92
C ILE A 228 -9.25 -19.18 -3.43
N ILE A 229 -8.30 -19.89 -4.01
CA ILE A 229 -8.04 -19.98 -5.45
C ILE A 229 -7.98 -21.44 -5.89
N ASN A 230 -8.25 -21.70 -7.17
CA ASN A 230 -8.13 -23.02 -7.78
C ASN A 230 -6.73 -23.22 -8.43
N GLN A 231 -6.49 -24.41 -9.02
CA GLN A 231 -5.21 -24.75 -9.65
C GLN A 231 -4.88 -23.83 -10.84
N GLY A 232 -5.86 -23.52 -11.70
CA GLY A 232 -5.65 -22.63 -12.86
C GLY A 232 -5.27 -21.21 -12.44
N GLN A 233 -5.92 -20.68 -11.39
CA GLN A 233 -5.57 -19.39 -10.80
C GLN A 233 -4.16 -19.40 -10.19
N LEU A 234 -3.76 -20.50 -9.50
CA LEU A 234 -2.42 -20.64 -8.95
C LEU A 234 -1.35 -20.60 -10.04
N GLU A 235 -1.56 -21.31 -11.13
CA GLU A 235 -0.63 -21.35 -12.26
C GLU A 235 -0.50 -19.95 -12.92
N MET A 236 -1.62 -19.26 -13.14
CA MET A 236 -1.63 -17.89 -13.65
C MET A 236 -0.87 -16.94 -12.73
N LEU A 237 -1.07 -17.03 -11.41
CA LEU A 237 -0.38 -16.20 -10.41
C LEU A 237 1.11 -16.46 -10.37
N LYS A 238 1.54 -17.73 -10.43
CA LYS A 238 2.96 -18.11 -10.48
C LYS A 238 3.63 -17.62 -11.77
N GLY A 239 2.97 -17.77 -12.90
CA GLY A 239 3.45 -17.23 -14.18
C GLY A 239 3.60 -15.71 -14.14
N PHE A 240 2.58 -15.01 -13.64
CA PHE A 240 2.61 -13.56 -13.46
C PHE A 240 3.71 -13.08 -12.50
N TYR A 241 3.96 -13.82 -11.42
CA TYR A 241 5.03 -13.48 -10.49
C TYR A 241 6.42 -13.60 -11.13
N HIS A 242 6.61 -14.60 -11.98
CA HIS A 242 7.88 -14.83 -12.69
C HIS A 242 8.13 -13.78 -13.77
N ASP A 243 7.16 -13.56 -14.66
CA ASP A 243 7.21 -12.56 -15.72
C ASP A 243 5.80 -12.01 -16.00
N PRO A 244 5.45 -10.86 -15.38
CA PRO A 244 4.13 -10.27 -15.55
C PRO A 244 3.74 -9.94 -16.99
N TYR A 245 4.72 -9.51 -17.78
CA TYR A 245 4.47 -9.13 -19.18
C TYR A 245 4.17 -10.34 -20.03
N THR A 246 5.07 -11.33 -20.03
CA THR A 246 4.94 -12.54 -20.85
C THR A 246 3.69 -13.33 -20.44
N ALA A 247 3.46 -13.54 -19.16
CA ALA A 247 2.28 -14.28 -18.67
C ALA A 247 0.96 -13.64 -19.13
N MET A 248 0.83 -12.32 -19.04
CA MET A 248 -0.39 -11.64 -19.45
C MET A 248 -0.50 -11.50 -20.96
N ARG A 249 0.61 -11.42 -21.68
CA ARG A 249 0.60 -11.48 -23.15
C ARG A 249 0.11 -12.83 -23.66
N GLU A 250 0.63 -13.94 -23.12
CA GLU A 250 0.18 -15.29 -23.45
C GLU A 250 -1.29 -15.50 -23.10
N PHE A 251 -1.73 -15.00 -21.95
CA PHE A 251 -3.14 -15.00 -21.59
C PHE A 251 -4.00 -14.32 -22.67
N LEU A 252 -3.63 -13.12 -23.12
CA LEU A 252 -4.39 -12.37 -24.14
C LEU A 252 -4.39 -13.05 -25.50
N ILE A 253 -3.31 -13.73 -25.88
CA ILE A 253 -3.24 -14.51 -27.12
C ILE A 253 -4.21 -15.71 -27.05
N ASN A 254 -4.26 -16.39 -25.91
CA ASN A 254 -5.11 -17.57 -25.72
C ASN A 254 -6.58 -17.22 -25.43
N HIS A 255 -6.88 -15.96 -25.06
CA HIS A 255 -8.22 -15.48 -24.68
C HIS A 255 -8.56 -14.17 -25.42
N PRO A 256 -8.63 -14.15 -26.76
CA PRO A 256 -8.91 -12.92 -27.52
C PRO A 256 -10.28 -12.30 -27.17
N GLU A 257 -11.25 -13.14 -26.78
CA GLU A 257 -12.57 -12.72 -26.31
C GLU A 257 -12.53 -11.81 -25.06
N PHE A 258 -11.47 -11.87 -24.27
CA PHE A 258 -11.32 -11.03 -23.08
C PHE A 258 -11.29 -9.54 -23.45
N ILE A 259 -10.49 -9.16 -24.47
CA ILE A 259 -10.44 -7.77 -24.95
C ILE A 259 -11.78 -7.38 -25.60
N GLU A 260 -12.37 -8.25 -26.43
CA GLU A 260 -13.63 -7.99 -27.10
C GLU A 260 -14.76 -7.73 -26.09
N ASN A 261 -14.86 -8.54 -25.04
CA ASN A 261 -15.84 -8.37 -23.99
C ASN A 261 -15.61 -7.08 -23.18
N ALA A 262 -14.37 -6.74 -22.89
CA ALA A 262 -14.02 -5.52 -22.18
C ALA A 262 -14.37 -4.25 -22.98
N LEU A 263 -14.19 -4.27 -24.31
CA LEU A 263 -14.58 -3.17 -25.20
C LEU A 263 -16.09 -2.96 -25.25
N LYS A 264 -16.90 -4.03 -25.05
CA LYS A 264 -18.36 -4.01 -24.98
C LYS A 264 -18.92 -3.71 -23.58
N SER A 265 -18.04 -3.59 -22.57
CA SER A 265 -18.46 -3.34 -21.18
C SER A 265 -19.21 -2.02 -21.05
N THR A 266 -20.21 -1.97 -20.19
CA THR A 266 -20.93 -0.73 -19.82
C THR A 266 -20.20 0.06 -18.71
N ASP A 267 -19.17 -0.53 -18.07
CA ASP A 267 -18.36 0.15 -17.07
C ASP A 267 -17.32 1.06 -17.75
N GLU A 268 -17.49 2.37 -17.58
CA GLU A 268 -16.61 3.39 -18.17
C GLU A 268 -15.13 3.22 -17.78
N ARG A 269 -14.86 2.71 -16.56
CA ARG A 269 -13.48 2.49 -16.10
C ARG A 269 -12.82 1.36 -16.88
N THR A 270 -13.56 0.28 -17.10
CA THR A 270 -13.10 -0.86 -17.91
C THR A 270 -12.88 -0.43 -19.35
N GLN A 271 -13.84 0.30 -19.95
CA GLN A 271 -13.72 0.83 -21.31
C GLN A 271 -12.47 1.70 -21.48
N LYS A 272 -12.23 2.62 -20.55
CA LYS A 272 -11.06 3.50 -20.58
C LYS A 272 -9.75 2.70 -20.52
N ARG A 273 -9.68 1.69 -19.66
CA ARG A 273 -8.47 0.88 -19.44
C ARG A 273 -8.18 -0.06 -20.60
N VAL A 274 -9.21 -0.71 -21.15
CA VAL A 274 -9.01 -1.56 -22.34
C VAL A 274 -8.61 -0.77 -23.57
N LYS A 275 -9.11 0.47 -23.74
CA LYS A 275 -8.63 1.38 -24.79
C LYS A 275 -7.14 1.70 -24.62
N LEU A 276 -6.68 2.01 -23.41
CA LEU A 276 -5.25 2.21 -23.15
C LEU A 276 -4.41 0.99 -23.52
N LEU A 277 -4.92 -0.22 -23.27
CA LEU A 277 -4.23 -1.46 -23.66
C LEU A 277 -4.12 -1.60 -25.17
N VAL A 278 -5.23 -1.40 -25.89
CA VAL A 278 -5.32 -1.61 -27.33
C VAL A 278 -4.58 -0.50 -28.09
N ASP A 279 -4.90 0.78 -27.81
CA ASP A 279 -4.34 1.94 -28.52
C ASP A 279 -2.83 2.07 -28.25
N GLY A 280 -2.38 1.70 -27.04
CA GLY A 280 -0.96 1.66 -26.68
C GLY A 280 -0.23 0.40 -27.11
N ASN A 281 -0.92 -0.59 -27.69
CA ASN A 281 -0.38 -1.92 -28.01
C ASN A 281 0.51 -2.49 -26.89
N LEU A 282 0.01 -2.38 -25.62
CA LEU A 282 0.82 -2.59 -24.42
C LEU A 282 1.43 -3.99 -24.30
N TYR A 283 0.92 -4.98 -25.04
CA TYR A 283 1.40 -6.36 -25.03
C TYR A 283 1.92 -6.83 -26.40
N ASN A 284 2.12 -5.92 -27.37
CA ASN A 284 2.57 -6.25 -28.72
C ASN A 284 1.80 -7.44 -29.32
N LEU A 285 0.47 -7.31 -29.35
CA LEU A 285 -0.43 -8.36 -29.84
C LEU A 285 -0.60 -8.36 -31.37
N THR A 286 -0.21 -7.27 -32.01
CA THR A 286 -0.24 -7.06 -33.47
C THR A 286 1.16 -7.05 -34.04
#